data_b1084e75407c0db48b5e05cb9b98f0a4
#
_entry.id   b1084e75407c0db48b5e05cb9b98f0a4
#
_cell.length_a   1.000
_cell.length_b   1.000
_cell.length_c   1.000
_cell.angle_alpha   90.00
_cell.angle_beta   90.00
_cell.angle_gamma   90.00
#
_symmetry.space_group_name_H-M   'P 1'
#
loop_
_entity.id
_entity.type
_entity.pdbx_description
1 polymer ?
#
loop_
_entity_poly.entity_id
_entity_poly.type
_entity_poly.pdbx_seq_one_letter_code
_entity_poly.pdbx_strand_id
1 'polypeptide(L)' 'MAIRVQLDRVLVERRMSLTELADRVGVTVANLSILKTGKARAVRFSTLDALCRELECQPVDLLVHVPGPGDTIEDDGEA' A
#
# COMPACT_ATOMS: atom_id res chain seq x y z
N MET A 1 -5.48 5.91 -12.18
CA MET A 1 -5.90 4.72 -11.44
C MET A 1 -6.75 5.14 -10.27
N ALA A 2 -7.88 4.47 -10.08
CA ALA A 2 -8.87 4.86 -9.08
C ALA A 2 -8.57 4.32 -7.67
N ILE A 3 -7.56 3.51 -7.50
CA ILE A 3 -7.15 3.01 -6.19
C ILE A 3 -5.99 3.84 -5.68
N ARG A 4 -6.15 4.39 -4.48
CA ARG A 4 -5.09 5.15 -3.82
C ARG A 4 -4.54 4.38 -2.64
N VAL A 5 -3.23 4.46 -2.48
CA VAL A 5 -2.53 3.89 -1.33
C VAL A 5 -2.34 4.99 -0.29
N GLN A 6 -2.80 4.73 0.94
CA GLN A 6 -2.71 5.68 2.05
C GLN A 6 -1.73 5.23 3.12
N LEU A 7 -0.68 4.56 2.71
CA LEU A 7 0.33 4.04 3.63
C LEU A 7 0.96 5.15 4.46
N ASP A 8 1.23 6.28 3.82
CA ASP A 8 1.86 7.42 4.47
C ASP A 8 1.07 7.91 5.68
N ARG A 9 -0.26 7.99 5.53
CA ARG A 9 -1.12 8.43 6.62
C ARG A 9 -1.05 7.48 7.80
N VAL A 10 -1.09 6.18 7.54
CA VAL A 10 -1.06 5.19 8.61
C VAL A 10 0.30 5.18 9.31
N LEU A 11 1.38 5.36 8.56
CA LEU A 11 2.71 5.47 9.15
C LEU A 11 2.78 6.64 10.14
N VAL A 12 2.23 7.79 9.76
CA VAL A 12 2.20 8.96 10.63
C VAL A 12 1.37 8.67 11.87
N GLU A 13 0.21 8.06 11.71
CA GLU A 13 -0.67 7.72 12.83
C GLU A 13 -0.01 6.75 13.81
N ARG A 14 0.80 5.81 13.30
CA ARG A 14 1.48 4.82 14.11
C ARG A 14 2.86 5.26 14.56
N ARG A 15 3.30 6.45 14.15
CA ARG A 15 4.64 6.98 14.46
C ARG A 15 5.73 6.01 14.07
N MET A 16 5.58 5.42 12.90
CA MET A 16 6.52 4.44 12.38
C MET A 16 7.15 4.98 11.11
N SER A 17 8.46 4.79 10.96
CA SER A 17 9.15 5.18 9.75
C SER A 17 8.98 4.13 8.67
N LEU A 18 9.17 4.54 7.43
CA LEU A 18 9.14 3.61 6.30
C LEU A 18 10.22 2.54 6.44
N THR A 19 11.40 2.93 6.91
CA THR A 19 12.52 2.01 7.12
C THR A 19 12.16 0.94 8.16
N GLU A 20 11.56 1.36 9.26
CA GLU A 20 11.16 0.44 10.31
C GLU A 20 10.10 -0.54 9.80
N LEU A 21 9.12 -0.04 9.05
CA LEU A 21 8.08 -0.89 8.50
C LEU A 21 8.68 -1.90 7.52
N ALA A 22 9.58 -1.46 6.65
CA ALA A 22 10.23 -2.36 5.69
C ALA A 22 10.94 -3.50 6.41
N ASP A 23 11.65 -3.19 7.48
CA ASP A 23 12.35 -4.19 8.28
C ASP A 23 11.37 -5.19 8.90
N ARG A 24 10.28 -4.71 9.46
CA ARG A 24 9.28 -5.56 10.11
C ARG A 24 8.53 -6.46 9.13
N VAL A 25 8.26 -5.96 7.94
CA VAL A 25 7.52 -6.69 6.92
C VAL A 25 8.43 -7.62 6.14
N GLY A 26 9.71 -7.32 6.06
CA GLY A 26 10.67 -8.14 5.34
C GLY A 26 10.76 -7.79 3.86
N VAL A 27 10.48 -6.53 3.51
CA VAL A 27 10.65 -6.04 2.15
C VAL A 27 11.64 -4.88 2.14
N THR A 28 12.10 -4.51 0.96
CA THR A 28 13.04 -3.39 0.87
C THR A 28 12.32 -2.05 1.02
N VAL A 29 13.05 -1.05 1.50
CA VAL A 29 12.54 0.31 1.59
C VAL A 29 12.13 0.81 0.20
N ALA A 30 12.89 0.44 -0.83
CA ALA A 30 12.59 0.82 -2.21
C ALA A 30 11.21 0.30 -2.63
N ASN A 31 10.91 -0.96 -2.34
CA ASN A 31 9.62 -1.55 -2.69
C ASN A 31 8.47 -0.89 -1.93
N LEU A 32 8.65 -0.60 -0.65
CA LEU A 32 7.63 0.13 0.11
C LEU A 32 7.46 1.55 -0.40
N SER A 33 8.53 2.19 -0.82
CA SER A 33 8.46 3.54 -1.37
C SER A 33 7.64 3.56 -2.66
N ILE A 34 7.82 2.55 -3.51
CA ILE A 34 7.03 2.42 -4.74
C ILE A 34 5.55 2.30 -4.39
N LEU A 35 5.21 1.49 -3.41
CA LEU A 35 3.83 1.32 -2.97
C LEU A 35 3.29 2.61 -2.37
N LYS A 36 4.07 3.25 -1.50
CA LYS A 36 3.68 4.48 -0.81
C LYS A 36 3.37 5.61 -1.79
N THR A 37 4.15 5.73 -2.86
CA THR A 37 3.98 6.82 -3.83
C THR A 37 2.90 6.54 -4.87
N GLY A 38 2.26 5.38 -4.79
CA GLY A 38 1.19 5.03 -5.71
C GLY A 38 1.66 4.57 -7.07
N LYS A 39 2.94 4.23 -7.20
CA LYS A 39 3.49 3.74 -8.47
C LYS A 39 3.40 2.24 -8.62
N ALA A 40 3.01 1.54 -7.56
CA ALA A 40 2.84 0.10 -7.64
C ALA A 40 1.60 -0.24 -8.44
N ARG A 41 1.68 -1.26 -9.28
CA ARG A 41 0.55 -1.75 -10.06
C ARG A 41 -0.19 -2.88 -9.36
N ALA A 42 0.48 -3.52 -8.41
CA ALA A 42 -0.08 -4.65 -7.71
C ALA A 42 0.56 -4.74 -6.33
N VAL A 43 -0.15 -5.37 -5.41
CA VAL A 43 0.38 -5.71 -4.10
C VAL A 43 -0.07 -7.13 -3.81
N ARG A 44 0.86 -7.96 -3.34
CA ARG A 44 0.53 -9.34 -2.98
C ARG A 44 -0.29 -9.35 -1.71
N PHE A 45 -1.22 -10.27 -1.62
CA PHE A 45 -2.00 -10.43 -0.39
C PHE A 45 -1.11 -10.74 0.81
N SER A 46 -0.04 -11.49 0.61
CA SER A 46 0.90 -11.76 1.71
C SER A 46 1.56 -10.50 2.23
N THR A 47 1.91 -9.57 1.33
CA THR A 47 2.47 -8.29 1.72
C THR A 47 1.42 -7.42 2.40
N LEU A 48 0.22 -7.38 1.85
CA LEU A 48 -0.88 -6.62 2.44
C LEU A 48 -1.21 -7.14 3.83
N ASP A 49 -1.24 -8.45 4.01
CA ASP A 49 -1.46 -9.06 5.32
C ASP A 49 -0.39 -8.64 6.32
N ALA A 50 0.87 -8.67 5.90
CA ALA A 50 1.97 -8.27 6.77
C ALA A 50 1.89 -6.79 7.15
N LEU A 51 1.53 -5.93 6.19
CA LEU A 51 1.36 -4.51 6.46
C LEU A 51 0.25 -4.27 7.49
N CYS A 52 -0.89 -4.94 7.31
CA CYS A 52 -2.00 -4.81 8.24
C CYS A 52 -1.63 -5.30 9.63
N ARG A 53 -0.89 -6.40 9.70
CA ARG A 53 -0.47 -6.95 10.99
C ARG A 53 0.49 -6.02 11.71
N GLU A 54 1.49 -5.51 11.01
CA GLU A 54 2.50 -4.67 11.65
C GLU A 54 1.98 -3.26 11.97
N LEU A 55 1.05 -2.76 11.18
CA LEU A 55 0.45 -1.44 11.41
C LEU A 55 -0.83 -1.51 12.23
N GLU A 56 -1.27 -2.72 12.57
CA GLU A 56 -2.51 -2.95 13.33
C GLU A 56 -3.67 -2.20 12.69
N CYS A 57 -3.87 -2.43 11.40
CA CYS A 57 -4.92 -1.78 10.62
C CYS A 57 -5.57 -2.77 9.68
N GLN A 58 -6.58 -2.29 8.97
CA GLN A 58 -7.31 -3.08 7.99
C GLN A 58 -6.91 -2.64 6.58
N PRO A 59 -7.13 -3.49 5.57
CA PRO A 59 -6.82 -3.10 4.19
C PRO A 59 -7.48 -1.79 3.76
N VAL A 60 -8.66 -1.49 4.25
CA VAL A 60 -9.36 -0.24 3.91
C VAL A 60 -8.61 0.99 4.43
N ASP A 61 -7.79 0.83 5.46
CA ASP A 61 -6.96 1.92 5.96
C ASP A 61 -5.80 2.23 5.02
N LEU A 62 -5.41 1.25 4.21
CA LEU A 62 -4.27 1.37 3.32
C LEU A 62 -4.68 1.64 1.88
N LEU A 63 -5.81 1.10 1.44
CA LEU A 63 -6.25 1.16 0.05
C LEU A 63 -7.65 1.73 -0.01
N VAL A 64 -7.85 2.76 -0.83
CA VAL A 64 -9.16 3.36 -1.02
C VAL A 64 -9.45 3.49 -2.51
N HIS A 65 -10.71 3.37 -2.85
CA HIS A 65 -11.17 3.61 -4.21
C HIS A 65 -11.63 5.06 -4.32
N VAL A 66 -11.06 5.75 -5.29
CA VAL A 66 -11.43 7.14 -5.57
C VAL A 66 -12.08 7.15 -6.94
N PRO A 67 -13.39 7.40 -7.04
CA PRO A 67 -14.03 7.45 -8.36
C PRO A 67 -13.47 8.61 -9.17
N GLY A 68 -13.22 8.36 -10.44
CA GLY A 68 -12.69 9.35 -11.36
C GLY A 68 -13.25 9.14 -12.75
N PRO A 69 -13.49 10.21 -13.49
CA PRO A 69 -14.00 10.10 -14.85
C PRO A 69 -12.94 9.51 -15.77
N GLY A 70 -13.39 8.71 -16.71
CA GLY A 70 -12.53 8.16 -17.73
C GLY A 70 -11.67 6.98 -17.30
N ASP A 71 -11.88 6.47 -16.11
CA ASP A 71 -11.15 5.28 -15.68
C ASP A 71 -11.62 4.08 -16.47
N THR A 72 -10.66 3.38 -17.03
CA THR A 72 -10.92 2.14 -17.74
C THR A 72 -10.24 0.99 -17.01
N ILE A 73 -10.74 -0.20 -17.25
CA ILE A 73 -10.09 -1.38 -16.70
C ILE A 73 -8.79 -1.60 -17.45
N GLU A 74 -7.71 -1.61 -16.69
CA GLU A 74 -6.40 -1.96 -17.22
C GLU A 74 -6.06 -3.35 -16.72
N ASP A 75 -5.83 -4.25 -17.64
CA ASP A 75 -5.38 -5.58 -17.29
C ASP A 75 -3.87 -5.55 -17.15
N ASP A 76 -3.39 -5.46 -15.93
CA ASP A 76 -1.97 -5.45 -15.64
C ASP A 76 -1.42 -6.83 -15.30
N GLY A 77 -2.24 -7.85 -15.52
CA GLY A 77 -1.83 -9.21 -15.32
C GLY A 77 -1.89 -9.72 -13.88
N GLU A 78 -2.42 -8.91 -12.99
CA GLU A 78 -2.56 -9.29 -11.58
C GLU A 78 -4.02 -9.37 -11.19
N ALA A 79 -4.41 -10.48 -10.69
CA ALA A 79 -5.78 -10.70 -10.24
C ALA A 79 -5.83 -10.89 -8.74
#